data_f208f01e5c1b25049ef9d80f80f9de3f
#
_entry.id   f208f01e5c1b25049ef9d80f80f9de3f
#
_cell.length_a   1.000
_cell.length_b   1.000
_cell.length_c   1.000
_cell.angle_alpha   90.00
_cell.angle_beta   90.00
_cell.angle_gamma   90.00
#
_symmetry.space_group_name_H-M   'P 1'
#
loop_
_entity.id
_entity.type
_entity.pdbx_description
1 polymer ?
#
loop_
_entity_poly.entity_id
_entity_poly.type
_entity_poly.pdbx_seq_one_letter_code
_entity_poly.pdbx_strand_id
1 'polypeptide(L)'
;MSEDMQPAIHPLVLDKVPHGDTCHSALDLTRDALSTPILNHSLRVYLLARFIAEREGSPFVSEDRISLLFVAAVHHDMGASHLYNGAQRFEICSADCAKAHLVEHGYAEAEAHQVWTAIAVHTSPGIAERIDPLSRLIRLAVRSDFGSEEYRKSMGVDGYCKEIEELLPRLDAEKALSDAVVKQASKIPRIDSLTWPSDAKFPAASWPGILLRAHAENPDHEGVNPAF
;
A
#
# COMPACT_ATOMS: atom_id res chain seq x y z
N MET A 1 15.31 6.93 25.95
CA MET A 1 14.42 6.68 24.82
C MET A 1 15.17 7.27 23.63
N SER A 2 15.83 6.44 22.83
CA SER A 2 16.43 6.86 21.57
C SER A 2 15.27 7.18 20.61
N GLU A 3 15.18 8.42 20.18
CA GLU A 3 14.39 8.76 19.00
C GLU A 3 14.96 7.94 17.84
N ASP A 4 14.28 6.88 17.46
CA ASP A 4 14.56 6.16 16.23
C ASP A 4 14.20 7.10 15.08
N MET A 5 15.13 7.98 14.73
CA MET A 5 15.02 8.79 13.51
C MET A 5 14.91 7.82 12.34
N GLN A 6 13.79 7.86 11.65
CA GLN A 6 13.64 7.11 10.41
C GLN A 6 14.77 7.48 9.44
N PRO A 7 15.33 6.50 8.72
CA PRO A 7 16.38 6.78 7.76
C PRO A 7 15.89 7.78 6.70
N ALA A 8 16.80 8.66 6.27
CA ALA A 8 16.48 9.64 5.23
C ALA A 8 16.09 8.90 3.93
N ILE A 9 15.01 9.35 3.30
CA ILE A 9 14.62 8.86 1.97
C ILE A 9 15.69 9.27 0.97
N HIS A 10 16.08 8.34 0.09
CA HIS A 10 17.12 8.58 -0.91
C HIS A 10 16.75 9.76 -1.84
N PRO A 11 17.67 10.71 -2.14
CA PRO A 11 17.37 11.89 -2.95
C PRO A 11 16.73 11.57 -4.31
N LEU A 12 17.18 10.53 -5.01
CA LEU A 12 16.59 10.12 -6.29
C LEU A 12 15.13 9.65 -6.17
N VAL A 13 14.69 9.23 -4.99
CA VAL A 13 13.27 8.93 -4.71
C VAL A 13 12.51 10.21 -4.47
N LEU A 14 13.08 11.13 -3.69
CA LEU A 14 12.47 12.44 -3.43
C LEU A 14 12.25 13.24 -4.72
N ASP A 15 13.18 13.18 -5.67
CA ASP A 15 13.07 13.81 -6.99
C ASP A 15 11.90 13.26 -7.83
N LYS A 16 11.36 12.08 -7.45
CA LYS A 16 10.19 11.48 -8.12
C LYS A 16 8.87 11.85 -7.46
N VAL A 17 8.90 12.42 -6.26
CA VAL A 17 7.68 12.90 -5.59
C VAL A 17 7.09 14.05 -6.40
N PRO A 18 5.79 14.03 -6.73
CA PRO A 18 5.19 15.14 -7.46
C PRO A 18 5.25 16.42 -6.64
N HIS A 19 5.44 17.55 -7.33
CA HIS A 19 5.48 18.84 -6.69
C HIS A 19 4.11 19.26 -6.13
N GLY A 20 4.12 20.04 -5.05
CA GLY A 20 2.94 20.62 -4.42
C GLY A 20 2.70 20.11 -2.99
N ASP A 21 1.98 20.93 -2.24
CA ASP A 21 1.77 20.75 -0.82
C ASP A 21 1.05 19.44 -0.50
N THR A 22 0.10 19.03 -1.34
CA THR A 22 -0.62 17.76 -1.21
C THR A 22 0.31 16.55 -1.16
N CYS A 23 1.28 16.48 -2.07
CA CYS A 23 2.18 15.33 -2.14
C CYS A 23 3.24 15.38 -1.05
N HIS A 24 3.78 16.55 -0.73
CA HIS A 24 4.75 16.69 0.37
C HIS A 24 4.10 16.35 1.71
N SER A 25 2.91 16.89 1.99
CA SER A 25 2.16 16.59 3.21
C SER A 25 1.76 15.10 3.28
N ALA A 26 1.35 14.48 2.16
CA ALA A 26 1.08 13.05 2.13
C ALA A 26 2.32 12.21 2.47
N LEU A 27 3.49 12.60 1.96
CA LEU A 27 4.75 11.93 2.28
C LEU A 27 5.10 12.08 3.76
N ASP A 28 4.96 13.27 4.33
CA ASP A 28 5.26 13.52 5.74
C ASP A 28 4.33 12.70 6.65
N LEU A 29 3.02 12.70 6.39
CA LEU A 29 2.07 11.84 7.11
C LEU A 29 2.44 10.36 7.03
N THR A 30 2.87 9.90 5.85
CA THR A 30 3.27 8.49 5.65
C THR A 30 4.53 8.17 6.45
N ARG A 31 5.51 9.07 6.47
CA ARG A 31 6.74 8.91 7.26
C ARG A 31 6.47 8.87 8.76
N ASP A 32 5.57 9.70 9.24
CA ASP A 32 5.24 9.77 10.66
C ASP A 32 4.43 8.54 11.14
N ALA A 33 3.66 7.94 10.24
CA ALA A 33 2.74 6.86 10.58
C ALA A 33 3.33 5.47 10.41
N LEU A 34 4.11 5.23 9.36
CA LEU A 34 4.55 3.89 8.95
C LEU A 34 5.98 3.60 9.42
N SER A 35 6.23 2.33 9.74
CA SER A 35 7.60 1.85 9.95
C SER A 35 8.41 1.90 8.65
N THR A 36 9.73 2.00 8.76
CA THR A 36 10.61 2.07 7.58
C THR A 36 10.36 0.98 6.53
N PRO A 37 10.14 -0.31 6.87
CA PRO A 37 9.84 -1.33 5.88
C PRO A 37 8.55 -1.05 5.10
N ILE A 38 7.48 -0.61 5.78
CA ILE A 38 6.19 -0.30 5.15
C ILE A 38 6.26 1.01 4.36
N LEU A 39 6.96 2.03 4.87
CA LEU A 39 7.23 3.26 4.12
C LEU A 39 7.97 2.98 2.81
N ASN A 40 9.04 2.17 2.86
CA ASN A 40 9.77 1.79 1.65
C ASN A 40 8.87 1.03 0.68
N HIS A 41 8.02 0.12 1.17
CA HIS A 41 7.02 -0.56 0.35
C HIS A 41 6.09 0.43 -0.34
N SER A 42 5.50 1.37 0.39
CA SER A 42 4.58 2.37 -0.15
C SER A 42 5.23 3.25 -1.21
N LEU A 43 6.49 3.64 -1.02
CA LEU A 43 7.25 4.39 -2.02
C LEU A 43 7.59 3.55 -3.26
N ARG A 44 7.95 2.27 -3.10
CA ARG A 44 8.17 1.37 -4.24
C ARG A 44 6.86 1.15 -5.01
N VAL A 45 5.73 1.03 -4.32
CA VAL A 45 4.41 0.93 -4.96
C VAL A 45 4.12 2.18 -5.80
N TYR A 46 4.43 3.38 -5.32
CA TYR A 46 4.30 4.59 -6.13
C TYR A 46 5.17 4.55 -7.38
N LEU A 47 6.45 4.22 -7.23
CA LEU A 47 7.39 4.17 -8.36
C LEU A 47 6.95 3.13 -9.41
N LEU A 48 6.50 1.96 -8.98
CA LEU A 48 5.97 0.91 -9.84
C LEU A 48 4.66 1.31 -10.52
N ALA A 49 3.73 1.91 -9.79
CA ALA A 49 2.46 2.39 -10.35
C ALA A 49 2.71 3.45 -11.43
N ARG A 50 3.62 4.39 -11.17
CA ARG A 50 4.03 5.41 -12.12
C ARG A 50 4.70 4.79 -13.36
N PHE A 51 5.64 3.87 -13.19
CA PHE A 51 6.31 3.18 -14.29
C PHE A 51 5.32 2.42 -15.18
N ILE A 52 4.37 1.69 -14.58
CA ILE A 52 3.31 1.00 -15.32
C ILE A 52 2.42 2.01 -16.06
N ALA A 53 2.02 3.08 -15.38
CA ALA A 53 1.17 4.13 -15.94
C ALA A 53 1.84 4.85 -17.13
N GLU A 54 3.13 5.16 -17.06
CA GLU A 54 3.92 5.75 -18.15
C GLU A 54 3.97 4.82 -19.37
N ARG A 55 4.21 3.53 -19.16
CA ARG A 55 4.24 2.54 -20.25
C ARG A 55 2.90 2.34 -20.93
N GLU A 56 1.81 2.49 -20.20
CA GLU A 56 0.45 2.30 -20.71
C GLU A 56 -0.18 3.59 -21.25
N GLY A 57 0.52 4.73 -21.14
CA GLY A 57 -0.03 6.03 -21.53
C GLY A 57 -1.24 6.45 -20.67
N SER A 58 -1.23 6.07 -19.39
CA SER A 58 -2.32 6.37 -18.46
C SER A 58 -2.42 7.87 -18.18
N PRO A 59 -3.63 8.44 -18.06
CA PRO A 59 -3.80 9.84 -17.67
C PRO A 59 -3.26 10.17 -16.26
N PHE A 60 -3.01 9.17 -15.41
CA PHE A 60 -2.51 9.38 -14.05
C PHE A 60 -1.03 9.76 -13.96
N VAL A 61 -0.33 9.90 -15.10
CA VAL A 61 1.02 10.50 -15.16
C VAL A 61 1.01 11.95 -15.60
N SER A 62 -0.16 12.52 -15.94
CA SER A 62 -0.28 13.94 -16.25
C SER A 62 -0.11 14.81 -15.00
N GLU A 63 0.34 16.06 -15.18
CA GLU A 63 0.64 17.00 -14.10
C GLU A 63 -0.56 17.22 -13.15
N ASP A 64 -1.77 17.24 -13.70
CA ASP A 64 -3.02 17.44 -12.97
C ASP A 64 -3.52 16.20 -12.21
N ARG A 65 -3.03 15.00 -12.54
CA ARG A 65 -3.52 13.74 -11.94
C ARG A 65 -2.48 12.91 -11.22
N ILE A 66 -1.19 13.22 -11.39
CA ILE A 66 -0.10 12.46 -10.78
C ILE A 66 -0.18 12.48 -9.24
N SER A 67 -0.72 13.54 -8.65
CA SER A 67 -0.93 13.65 -7.21
C SER A 67 -1.93 12.62 -6.68
N LEU A 68 -2.98 12.29 -7.46
CA LEU A 68 -3.93 11.24 -7.10
C LEU A 68 -3.26 9.86 -7.05
N LEU A 69 -2.40 9.58 -8.05
CA LEU A 69 -1.61 8.34 -8.09
C LEU A 69 -0.65 8.25 -6.91
N PHE A 70 0.03 9.38 -6.59
CA PHE A 70 0.96 9.45 -5.48
C PHE A 70 0.27 9.18 -4.14
N VAL A 71 -0.79 9.95 -3.84
CA VAL A 71 -1.55 9.78 -2.59
C VAL A 71 -2.14 8.38 -2.47
N ALA A 72 -2.73 7.84 -3.56
CA ALA A 72 -3.22 6.48 -3.56
C ALA A 72 -2.13 5.45 -3.19
N ALA A 73 -0.93 5.62 -3.76
CA ALA A 73 0.16 4.69 -3.54
C ALA A 73 0.79 4.82 -2.13
N VAL A 74 1.05 6.06 -1.65
CA VAL A 74 1.75 6.20 -0.36
C VAL A 74 0.83 6.01 0.84
N HIS A 75 -0.48 6.21 0.68
CA HIS A 75 -1.45 6.04 1.75
C HIS A 75 -2.15 4.66 1.78
N HIS A 76 -1.88 3.74 0.84
CA HIS A 76 -2.67 2.49 0.75
C HIS A 76 -2.57 1.59 1.99
N ASP A 77 -1.49 1.70 2.76
CA ASP A 77 -1.26 0.94 3.99
C ASP A 77 -1.32 1.78 5.28
N MET A 78 -1.75 3.05 5.22
CA MET A 78 -1.84 3.93 6.39
C MET A 78 -2.66 3.33 7.53
N GLY A 79 -3.74 2.63 7.21
CA GLY A 79 -4.59 1.94 8.17
C GLY A 79 -3.92 0.79 8.91
N ALA A 80 -2.76 0.31 8.47
CA ALA A 80 -1.94 -0.64 9.21
C ALA A 80 -1.18 0.02 10.38
N SER A 81 -1.06 1.36 10.39
CA SER A 81 -0.39 2.08 11.47
C SER A 81 -1.27 2.20 12.72
N HIS A 82 -0.62 2.43 13.87
CA HIS A 82 -1.35 2.67 15.12
C HIS A 82 -2.06 4.04 15.17
N LEU A 83 -1.68 4.97 14.31
CA LEU A 83 -2.26 6.32 14.22
C LEU A 83 -3.59 6.33 13.45
N TYR A 84 -3.71 5.48 12.45
CA TYR A 84 -4.83 5.50 11.52
C TYR A 84 -5.69 4.23 11.56
N ASN A 85 -5.34 3.24 12.38
CA ASN A 85 -6.19 2.06 12.50
C ASN A 85 -7.50 2.37 13.25
N GLY A 86 -8.55 1.64 12.91
CA GLY A 86 -9.88 1.82 13.48
C GLY A 86 -10.64 0.50 13.59
N ALA A 87 -11.95 0.58 13.69
CA ALA A 87 -12.84 -0.59 13.76
C ALA A 87 -13.08 -1.26 12.40
N GLN A 88 -12.67 -0.60 11.31
CA GLN A 88 -12.78 -1.13 9.95
C GLN A 88 -11.51 -1.84 9.52
N ARG A 89 -11.58 -2.52 8.38
CA ARG A 89 -10.41 -3.12 7.71
C ARG A 89 -9.36 -2.05 7.45
N PHE A 90 -8.07 -2.45 7.50
CA PHE A 90 -6.98 -1.49 7.31
C PHE A 90 -7.05 -0.76 5.96
N GLU A 91 -7.53 -1.43 4.91
CA GLU A 91 -7.72 -0.82 3.59
C GLU A 91 -8.76 0.30 3.63
N ILE A 92 -9.84 0.14 4.42
CA ILE A 92 -10.86 1.18 4.60
C ILE A 92 -10.31 2.33 5.41
N CYS A 93 -9.62 2.06 6.52
CA CYS A 93 -8.98 3.10 7.32
C CYS A 93 -7.93 3.89 6.50
N SER A 94 -7.17 3.21 5.65
CA SER A 94 -6.24 3.83 4.70
C SER A 94 -6.96 4.72 3.68
N ALA A 95 -8.04 4.20 3.11
CA ALA A 95 -8.85 4.91 2.11
C ALA A 95 -9.50 6.18 2.71
N ASP A 96 -10.04 6.08 3.93
CA ASP A 96 -10.62 7.22 4.65
C ASP A 96 -9.56 8.29 4.93
N CYS A 97 -8.35 7.90 5.36
CA CYS A 97 -7.23 8.81 5.55
C CYS A 97 -6.87 9.55 4.26
N ALA A 98 -6.69 8.83 3.16
CA ALA A 98 -6.33 9.41 1.87
C ALA A 98 -7.41 10.34 1.32
N LYS A 99 -8.68 9.96 1.45
CA LYS A 99 -9.81 10.79 1.03
C LYS A 99 -9.88 12.09 1.84
N ALA A 100 -9.77 12.00 3.17
CA ALA A 100 -9.76 13.18 4.03
C ALA A 100 -8.62 14.13 3.68
N HIS A 101 -7.41 13.60 3.47
CA HIS A 101 -6.24 14.36 3.05
C HIS A 101 -6.47 15.12 1.74
N LEU A 102 -7.01 14.47 0.71
CA LEU A 102 -7.28 15.11 -0.58
C LEU A 102 -8.34 16.20 -0.47
N VAL A 103 -9.43 15.95 0.26
CA VAL A 103 -10.49 16.95 0.48
C VAL A 103 -9.96 18.17 1.22
N GLU A 104 -9.11 17.98 2.24
CA GLU A 104 -8.44 19.06 2.97
C GLU A 104 -7.56 19.91 2.05
N HIS A 105 -6.95 19.29 1.03
CA HIS A 105 -6.13 19.98 0.03
C HIS A 105 -6.92 20.49 -1.20
N GLY A 106 -8.26 20.52 -1.10
CA GLY A 106 -9.13 21.17 -2.10
C GLY A 106 -9.45 20.32 -3.33
N TYR A 107 -9.16 19.03 -3.34
CA TYR A 107 -9.58 18.14 -4.43
C TYR A 107 -11.09 17.92 -4.43
N ALA A 108 -11.65 17.72 -5.61
CA ALA A 108 -13.06 17.41 -5.73
C ALA A 108 -13.40 16.08 -5.07
N GLU A 109 -14.59 16.00 -4.47
CA GLU A 109 -15.09 14.78 -3.78
C GLU A 109 -15.01 13.53 -4.68
N ALA A 110 -15.26 13.68 -5.98
CA ALA A 110 -15.19 12.59 -6.93
C ALA A 110 -13.76 12.05 -7.14
N GLU A 111 -12.77 12.94 -7.16
CA GLU A 111 -11.36 12.57 -7.28
C GLU A 111 -10.86 11.91 -6.00
N ALA A 112 -11.21 12.49 -4.84
CA ALA A 112 -10.89 11.91 -3.54
C ALA A 112 -11.55 10.55 -3.36
N HIS A 113 -12.79 10.37 -3.86
CA HIS A 113 -13.48 9.08 -3.83
C HIS A 113 -12.86 8.05 -4.80
N GLN A 114 -12.32 8.48 -5.93
CA GLN A 114 -11.57 7.59 -6.83
C GLN A 114 -10.31 7.02 -6.15
N VAL A 115 -9.57 7.86 -5.41
CA VAL A 115 -8.43 7.42 -4.59
C VAL A 115 -8.89 6.49 -3.47
N TRP A 116 -9.97 6.85 -2.77
CA TRP A 116 -10.59 5.99 -1.76
C TRP A 116 -10.90 4.60 -2.30
N THR A 117 -11.55 4.53 -3.47
CA THR A 117 -11.89 3.26 -4.13
C THR A 117 -10.64 2.44 -4.44
N ALA A 118 -9.63 3.07 -5.04
CA ALA A 118 -8.39 2.38 -5.40
C ALA A 118 -7.71 1.74 -4.17
N ILE A 119 -7.67 2.46 -3.05
CA ILE A 119 -7.11 1.96 -1.80
C ILE A 119 -7.99 0.88 -1.18
N ALA A 120 -9.31 1.10 -1.09
CA ALA A 120 -10.24 0.15 -0.45
C ALA A 120 -10.24 -1.24 -1.11
N VAL A 121 -9.90 -1.33 -2.39
CA VAL A 121 -9.93 -2.60 -3.15
C VAL A 121 -8.54 -3.13 -3.51
N HIS A 122 -7.43 -2.49 -3.09
CA HIS A 122 -6.09 -2.85 -3.55
C HIS A 122 -5.68 -4.30 -3.21
N THR A 123 -6.25 -4.89 -2.17
CA THR A 123 -6.06 -6.30 -1.79
C THR A 123 -7.03 -7.26 -2.48
N SER A 124 -7.96 -6.77 -3.31
CA SER A 124 -9.05 -7.55 -3.90
C SER A 124 -8.73 -7.97 -5.35
N PRO A 125 -8.11 -9.16 -5.56
CA PRO A 125 -7.74 -9.63 -6.89
C PRO A 125 -8.98 -9.85 -7.77
N GLY A 126 -8.85 -9.46 -9.05
CA GLY A 126 -9.92 -9.61 -10.04
C GLY A 126 -10.99 -8.52 -9.97
N ILE A 127 -11.09 -7.80 -8.86
CA ILE A 127 -11.97 -6.64 -8.67
C ILE A 127 -11.19 -5.36 -8.99
N ALA A 128 -10.12 -5.10 -8.26
CA ALA A 128 -9.33 -3.87 -8.40
C ALA A 128 -8.86 -3.63 -9.83
N GLU A 129 -8.46 -4.69 -10.54
CA GLU A 129 -8.00 -4.59 -11.92
C GLU A 129 -9.08 -4.18 -12.93
N ARG A 130 -10.38 -4.20 -12.53
CA ARG A 130 -11.54 -4.00 -13.42
C ARG A 130 -12.45 -2.83 -13.07
N ILE A 131 -12.29 -2.24 -11.89
CA ILE A 131 -13.15 -1.13 -11.45
C ILE A 131 -12.82 0.15 -12.23
N ASP A 132 -11.59 0.59 -12.19
CA ASP A 132 -11.11 1.81 -12.84
C ASP A 132 -9.58 1.77 -13.04
N PRO A 133 -9.01 2.67 -13.87
CA PRO A 133 -7.58 2.67 -14.16
C PRO A 133 -6.70 2.91 -12.92
N LEU A 134 -7.10 3.75 -11.95
CA LEU A 134 -6.30 4.02 -10.75
C LEU A 134 -6.25 2.79 -9.85
N SER A 135 -7.39 2.18 -9.58
CA SER A 135 -7.49 0.94 -8.80
C SER A 135 -6.64 -0.17 -9.41
N ARG A 136 -6.68 -0.29 -10.73
CA ARG A 136 -5.85 -1.25 -11.46
C ARG A 136 -4.35 -0.96 -11.30
N LEU A 137 -3.92 0.29 -11.44
CA LEU A 137 -2.51 0.68 -11.30
C LEU A 137 -1.98 0.36 -9.90
N ILE A 138 -2.71 0.76 -8.85
CA ILE A 138 -2.33 0.47 -7.46
C ILE A 138 -2.25 -1.04 -7.24
N ARG A 139 -3.26 -1.80 -7.67
CA ARG A 139 -3.27 -3.26 -7.54
C ARG A 139 -2.08 -3.93 -8.23
N LEU A 140 -1.77 -3.53 -9.46
CA LEU A 140 -0.65 -4.10 -10.21
C LEU A 140 0.69 -3.75 -9.56
N ALA A 141 0.84 -2.53 -9.05
CA ALA A 141 2.05 -2.09 -8.37
C ALA A 141 2.28 -2.86 -7.06
N VAL A 142 1.27 -2.97 -6.21
CA VAL A 142 1.32 -3.76 -4.97
C VAL A 142 1.66 -5.22 -5.28
N ARG A 143 0.98 -5.82 -6.26
CA ARG A 143 1.26 -7.19 -6.67
C ARG A 143 2.65 -7.36 -7.28
N SER A 144 3.20 -6.34 -7.94
CA SER A 144 4.57 -6.38 -8.48
C SER A 144 5.60 -6.28 -7.37
N ASP A 145 5.36 -5.46 -6.35
CA ASP A 145 6.27 -5.35 -5.22
C ASP A 145 6.36 -6.66 -4.41
N PHE A 146 5.24 -7.31 -4.10
CA PHE A 146 5.19 -8.58 -3.39
C PHE A 146 5.28 -9.82 -4.29
N GLY A 147 5.31 -9.63 -5.61
CA GLY A 147 5.25 -10.73 -6.58
C GLY A 147 6.55 -11.51 -6.74
N SER A 148 6.42 -12.77 -7.20
CA SER A 148 7.56 -13.58 -7.60
C SER A 148 8.29 -12.94 -8.78
N GLU A 149 9.56 -13.32 -8.96
CA GLU A 149 10.36 -12.88 -10.10
C GLU A 149 9.70 -13.25 -11.44
N GLU A 150 9.04 -14.41 -11.51
CA GLU A 150 8.30 -14.84 -12.70
C GLU A 150 7.14 -13.87 -13.02
N TYR A 151 6.37 -13.48 -11.99
CA TYR A 151 5.31 -12.48 -12.17
C TYR A 151 5.88 -11.13 -12.62
N ARG A 152 6.94 -10.63 -11.97
CA ARG A 152 7.61 -9.38 -12.34
C ARG A 152 8.12 -9.38 -13.79
N LYS A 153 8.70 -10.50 -14.23
CA LYS A 153 9.12 -10.71 -15.63
C LYS A 153 7.92 -10.69 -16.59
N SER A 154 6.83 -11.37 -16.24
CA SER A 154 5.62 -11.38 -17.07
C SER A 154 5.01 -9.99 -17.24
N MET A 155 5.13 -9.14 -16.20
CA MET A 155 4.70 -7.75 -16.22
C MET A 155 5.72 -6.80 -16.87
N GLY A 156 6.94 -7.27 -17.16
CA GLY A 156 8.03 -6.46 -17.69
C GLY A 156 8.54 -5.39 -16.71
N VAL A 157 8.49 -5.66 -15.41
CA VAL A 157 8.90 -4.74 -14.35
C VAL A 157 10.09 -5.24 -13.52
N ASP A 158 10.57 -6.46 -13.75
CA ASP A 158 11.59 -7.11 -12.92
C ASP A 158 12.90 -6.29 -12.81
N GLY A 159 13.39 -5.74 -13.93
CA GLY A 159 14.57 -4.88 -13.91
C GLY A 159 14.37 -3.64 -13.07
N TYR A 160 13.23 -2.95 -13.25
CA TYR A 160 12.90 -1.76 -12.49
C TYR A 160 12.67 -2.06 -10.99
N CYS A 161 12.08 -3.21 -10.64
CA CYS A 161 11.99 -3.64 -9.24
C CYS A 161 13.36 -3.73 -8.58
N LYS A 162 14.36 -4.32 -9.26
CA LYS A 162 15.73 -4.43 -8.74
C LYS A 162 16.37 -3.05 -8.53
N GLU A 163 16.21 -2.13 -9.49
CA GLU A 163 16.74 -0.77 -9.38
C GLU A 163 16.14 -0.01 -8.18
N ILE A 164 14.81 -0.06 -7.99
CA ILE A 164 14.18 0.65 -6.88
C ILE A 164 14.43 -0.02 -5.53
N GLU A 165 14.65 -1.32 -5.47
CA GLU A 165 15.02 -2.04 -4.25
C GLU A 165 16.43 -1.67 -3.75
N GLU A 166 17.34 -1.22 -4.63
CA GLU A 166 18.63 -0.64 -4.22
C GLU A 166 18.47 0.70 -3.49
N LEU A 167 17.49 1.52 -3.90
CA LEU A 167 17.20 2.83 -3.30
C LEU A 167 16.29 2.74 -2.07
N LEU A 168 15.39 1.78 -2.07
CA LEU A 168 14.36 1.52 -1.07
C LEU A 168 14.39 0.04 -0.70
N PRO A 169 15.33 -0.38 0.15
CA PRO A 169 15.47 -1.79 0.53
C PRO A 169 14.16 -2.38 1.07
N ARG A 170 13.90 -3.64 0.74
CA ARG A 170 12.68 -4.35 1.18
C ARG A 170 12.62 -4.48 2.69
N LEU A 171 13.77 -4.69 3.32
CA LEU A 171 13.84 -5.02 4.75
C LEU A 171 12.90 -6.21 5.06
N ASP A 172 12.13 -6.14 6.11
CA ASP A 172 11.11 -7.12 6.53
C ASP A 172 9.68 -6.62 6.24
N ALA A 173 9.44 -5.95 5.10
CA ALA A 173 8.16 -5.30 4.78
C ALA A 173 6.96 -6.27 4.87
N GLU A 174 7.10 -7.49 4.36
CA GLU A 174 6.06 -8.53 4.42
C GLU A 174 5.71 -8.88 5.86
N LYS A 175 6.72 -9.08 6.70
CA LYS A 175 6.53 -9.37 8.13
C LYS A 175 5.95 -8.17 8.85
N ALA A 176 6.50 -6.98 8.65
CA ALA A 176 6.06 -5.76 9.33
C ALA A 176 4.58 -5.46 9.04
N LEU A 177 4.15 -5.58 7.78
CA LEU A 177 2.76 -5.39 7.38
C LEU A 177 1.85 -6.48 7.96
N SER A 178 2.26 -7.75 7.85
CA SER A 178 1.51 -8.89 8.40
C SER A 178 1.29 -8.73 9.90
N ASP A 179 2.34 -8.45 10.64
CA ASP A 179 2.28 -8.28 12.10
C ASP A 179 1.38 -7.09 12.49
N ALA A 180 1.44 -5.99 11.75
CA ALA A 180 0.59 -4.83 12.01
C ALA A 180 -0.90 -5.17 11.83
N VAL A 181 -1.27 -5.83 10.72
CA VAL A 181 -2.66 -6.21 10.42
C VAL A 181 -3.17 -7.26 11.42
N VAL A 182 -2.37 -8.28 11.73
CA VAL A 182 -2.74 -9.31 12.71
C VAL A 182 -2.90 -8.71 14.11
N LYS A 183 -2.00 -7.79 14.50
CA LYS A 183 -2.08 -7.10 15.80
C LYS A 183 -3.35 -6.26 15.93
N GLN A 184 -3.80 -5.63 14.85
CA GLN A 184 -5.09 -4.95 14.84
C GLN A 184 -6.24 -5.94 15.07
N ALA A 185 -6.32 -6.98 14.24
CA ALA A 185 -7.40 -7.96 14.30
C ALA A 185 -7.49 -8.67 15.64
N SER A 186 -6.35 -8.93 16.30
CA SER A 186 -6.33 -9.57 17.61
C SER A 186 -6.76 -8.67 18.77
N LYS A 187 -6.68 -7.35 18.62
CA LYS A 187 -7.02 -6.37 19.66
C LYS A 187 -8.45 -5.83 19.57
N ILE A 188 -9.03 -5.83 18.41
CA ILE A 188 -10.35 -5.25 18.16
C ILE A 188 -11.32 -6.38 17.83
N PRO A 189 -12.17 -6.82 18.82
CA PRO A 189 -13.18 -7.82 18.55
C PRO A 189 -14.10 -7.36 17.41
N ARG A 190 -14.33 -8.24 16.45
CA ARG A 190 -15.16 -7.99 15.25
C ARG A 190 -14.60 -7.00 14.23
N ILE A 191 -13.31 -6.67 14.28
CA ILE A 191 -12.70 -6.05 13.11
C ILE A 191 -12.72 -7.03 11.95
N ASP A 192 -13.10 -6.58 10.78
CA ASP A 192 -13.16 -7.43 9.58
C ASP A 192 -11.88 -7.41 8.75
N SER A 193 -10.75 -6.92 9.32
CA SER A 193 -9.46 -6.87 8.63
C SER A 193 -8.96 -8.25 8.20
N LEU A 194 -9.23 -9.28 8.99
CA LEU A 194 -8.86 -10.67 8.69
C LEU A 194 -10.06 -11.53 8.26
N THR A 195 -11.26 -10.97 8.31
CA THR A 195 -12.49 -11.65 7.91
C THR A 195 -13.20 -10.85 6.84
N TRP A 196 -13.29 -11.40 5.66
CA TRP A 196 -14.15 -10.86 4.63
C TRP A 196 -15.57 -11.35 4.89
N PRO A 197 -16.55 -10.48 5.10
CA PRO A 197 -17.94 -10.93 5.25
C PRO A 197 -18.42 -11.68 4.02
N SER A 198 -17.84 -11.33 2.88
CA SER A 198 -18.13 -11.93 1.57
C SER A 198 -17.11 -12.98 1.13
N ASP A 199 -16.12 -13.29 1.94
CA ASP A 199 -15.03 -14.19 1.60
C ASP A 199 -15.37 -15.65 1.78
N ALA A 200 -16.58 -15.94 2.21
CA ALA A 200 -17.10 -17.30 2.32
C ALA A 200 -16.82 -18.15 1.08
N LYS A 201 -16.58 -17.52 -0.06
CA LYS A 201 -16.21 -18.21 -1.29
C LYS A 201 -14.76 -18.71 -1.30
N PHE A 202 -13.80 -17.94 -0.73
CA PHE A 202 -12.38 -18.29 -0.71
C PHE A 202 -11.67 -17.76 0.56
N PRO A 203 -12.16 -18.07 1.77
CA PRO A 203 -11.63 -17.46 2.99
C PRO A 203 -10.14 -17.80 3.21
N ALA A 204 -9.74 -19.03 2.93
CA ALA A 204 -8.35 -19.47 3.12
C ALA A 204 -7.38 -18.93 2.06
N ALA A 205 -7.89 -18.53 0.89
CA ALA A 205 -7.10 -17.98 -0.21
C ALA A 205 -7.15 -16.44 -0.26
N SER A 206 -7.96 -15.80 0.57
CA SER A 206 -7.96 -14.35 0.71
C SER A 206 -6.68 -13.89 1.41
N TRP A 207 -6.23 -12.66 1.14
CA TRP A 207 -5.10 -12.08 1.85
C TRP A 207 -5.26 -12.13 3.38
N PRO A 208 -6.38 -11.68 3.96
CA PRO A 208 -6.61 -11.84 5.40
C PRO A 208 -6.63 -13.29 5.88
N GLY A 209 -7.18 -14.20 5.10
CA GLY A 209 -7.19 -15.62 5.44
C GLY A 209 -5.78 -16.23 5.46
N ILE A 210 -4.91 -15.82 4.53
CA ILE A 210 -3.49 -16.22 4.51
C ILE A 210 -2.79 -15.70 5.77
N LEU A 211 -2.96 -14.42 6.11
CA LEU A 211 -2.36 -13.80 7.31
C LEU A 211 -2.80 -14.52 8.59
N LEU A 212 -4.10 -14.77 8.74
CA LEU A 212 -4.65 -15.45 9.91
C LEU A 212 -4.09 -16.86 10.06
N ARG A 213 -4.03 -17.61 8.96
CA ARG A 213 -3.45 -18.96 8.97
C ARG A 213 -1.96 -18.91 9.31
N ALA A 214 -1.19 -18.04 8.68
CA ALA A 214 0.23 -17.89 8.93
C ALA A 214 0.51 -17.56 10.41
N HIS A 215 -0.27 -16.66 11.00
CA HIS A 215 -0.16 -16.34 12.42
C HIS A 215 -0.57 -17.51 13.32
N ALA A 216 -1.63 -18.24 12.98
CA ALA A 216 -2.08 -19.39 13.76
C ALA A 216 -1.09 -20.57 13.74
N GLU A 217 -0.46 -20.81 12.58
CA GLU A 217 0.53 -21.88 12.40
C GLU A 217 1.90 -21.54 13.00
N ASN A 218 2.28 -20.25 12.98
CA ASN A 218 3.59 -19.78 13.41
C ASN A 218 3.48 -18.49 14.25
N PRO A 219 2.88 -18.54 15.46
CA PRO A 219 2.58 -17.32 16.23
C PRO A 219 3.83 -16.57 16.72
N ASP A 220 4.93 -17.28 16.91
CA ASP A 220 6.18 -16.76 17.45
C ASP A 220 7.27 -16.64 16.36
N HIS A 221 6.91 -16.62 15.06
CA HIS A 221 7.89 -16.55 14.00
C HIS A 221 8.71 -15.26 14.03
N GLU A 222 9.98 -15.38 13.69
CA GLU A 222 10.87 -14.27 13.41
C GLU A 222 11.27 -14.28 11.93
N GLY A 223 11.39 -13.10 11.32
CA GLY A 223 11.67 -12.99 9.90
C GLY A 223 10.45 -13.27 9.02
N VAL A 224 10.65 -13.84 7.84
CA VAL A 224 9.58 -14.22 6.92
C VAL A 224 8.80 -15.40 7.46
N ASN A 225 7.47 -15.28 7.55
CA ASN A 225 6.63 -16.39 7.99
C ASN A 225 6.61 -17.49 6.92
N PRO A 226 6.97 -18.74 7.24
CA PRO A 226 7.06 -19.83 6.26
C PRO A 226 5.73 -20.26 5.65
N ALA A 227 4.60 -19.75 6.17
CA ALA A 227 3.27 -19.99 5.62
C ALA A 227 2.87 -18.99 4.49
N PHE A 228 3.74 -18.04 4.16
CA PHE A 228 3.58 -17.13 3.00
C PHE A 228 4.12 -17.71 1.71
#